data_fb7c084fdeb2d1aa409e40b88c6e8f36
#
_entry.id   fb7c084fdeb2d1aa409e40b88c6e8f36
#
_cell.length_a   1.000
_cell.length_b   1.000
_cell.length_c   1.000
_cell.angle_alpha   90.00
_cell.angle_beta   90.00
_cell.angle_gamma   90.00
#
_symmetry.space_group_name_H-M   'P 1'
#
loop_
_entity.id
_entity.type
_entity.pdbx_description
1 polymer ?
#
loop_
_entity_poly.entity_id
_entity_poly.type
_entity_poly.pdbx_seq_one_letter_code
_entity_poly.pdbx_strand_id
1 'polypeptide(L)'
;KEVDPTRPYTSSSPLFGWGREKSYTEGDSHYWGTWWGLADIEAVQNRTGRFVSEYGMQAMPNYSTTKKITLEEDRHLYSDVLKAHQKAGNGFLKLNSYLHRYFKDTTNVKTWSVKDYTYLTQCLQHYSFKNIIGVHRSKEPYNMGTLLWQLNDCWPVASWSITDYYNRQPKAAWYA
;
A
#
# COMPACT_ATOMS: atom_id res chain seq x y z
N LYS A 1 28.02 16.14 -10.65
CA LYS A 1 28.66 17.36 -10.08
C LYS A 1 29.57 18.05 -11.09
N GLU A 2 30.20 17.32 -11.99
CA GLU A 2 31.04 17.93 -13.06
C GLU A 2 30.20 18.74 -14.06
N VAL A 3 28.98 18.28 -14.33
CA VAL A 3 28.06 18.92 -15.29
C VAL A 3 27.29 20.12 -14.69
N ASP A 4 26.89 20.01 -13.43
CA ASP A 4 26.20 21.09 -12.71
C ASP A 4 26.63 21.12 -11.23
N PRO A 5 27.63 21.94 -10.88
CA PRO A 5 28.10 22.08 -9.50
C PRO A 5 27.15 22.91 -8.63
N THR A 6 26.16 23.61 -9.21
CA THR A 6 25.28 24.52 -8.48
C THR A 6 24.13 23.80 -7.78
N ARG A 7 23.82 22.56 -8.17
CA ARG A 7 22.75 21.77 -7.60
C ARG A 7 23.27 20.62 -6.73
N PRO A 8 22.66 20.39 -5.57
CA PRO A 8 23.00 19.22 -4.78
C PRO A 8 22.58 17.94 -5.52
N TYR A 9 23.40 16.91 -5.43
CA TYR A 9 23.11 15.59 -5.96
C TYR A 9 22.76 14.63 -4.82
N THR A 10 21.55 14.08 -4.85
CA THR A 10 21.12 13.01 -3.93
C THR A 10 21.42 11.66 -4.56
N SER A 11 22.25 10.86 -3.92
CA SER A 11 22.78 9.61 -4.49
C SER A 11 21.79 8.45 -4.46
N SER A 12 20.80 8.52 -3.58
CA SER A 12 19.78 7.46 -3.43
C SER A 12 18.47 8.00 -2.84
N SER A 13 17.38 7.31 -3.10
CA SER A 13 16.08 7.45 -2.43
C SER A 13 15.62 6.05 -1.99
N PRO A 14 15.43 5.81 -0.68
CA PRO A 14 15.71 6.73 0.41
C PRO A 14 17.21 6.86 0.68
N LEU A 15 17.59 7.92 1.39
CA LEU A 15 18.98 8.08 1.83
C LEU A 15 19.34 7.03 2.89
N PHE A 16 18.42 6.71 3.79
CA PHE A 16 18.53 5.65 4.79
C PHE A 16 17.32 4.72 4.73
N GLY A 17 17.56 3.40 4.75
CA GLY A 17 16.49 2.39 4.75
C GLY A 17 15.57 2.52 5.98
N TRP A 18 14.31 2.15 5.83
CA TRP A 18 13.34 2.13 6.92
C TRP A 18 13.83 1.22 8.07
N GLY A 19 13.46 1.58 9.30
CA GLY A 19 13.96 0.91 10.52
C GLY A 19 15.26 1.48 11.06
N ARG A 20 15.90 2.42 10.36
CA ARG A 20 17.04 3.19 10.88
C ARG A 20 16.55 4.55 11.40
N GLU A 21 17.01 4.96 12.59
CA GLU A 21 16.61 6.25 13.19
C GLU A 21 16.87 7.44 12.25
N LYS A 22 17.96 7.43 11.53
CA LYS A 22 18.30 8.48 10.55
C LYS A 22 17.28 8.64 9.44
N SER A 23 16.50 7.60 9.09
CA SER A 23 15.45 7.70 8.07
C SER A 23 14.32 8.66 8.46
N TYR A 24 14.20 9.02 9.74
CA TYR A 24 13.19 9.97 10.22
C TYR A 24 13.70 11.41 10.27
N THR A 25 15.01 11.62 10.27
CA THR A 25 15.62 12.94 10.49
C THR A 25 16.39 13.47 9.29
N GLU A 26 16.87 12.59 8.41
CA GLU A 26 17.76 12.95 7.31
C GLU A 26 17.26 12.38 5.96
N GLY A 27 17.19 13.24 4.95
CA GLY A 27 16.77 12.87 3.60
C GLY A 27 15.28 12.56 3.52
N ASP A 28 14.92 11.73 2.54
CA ASP A 28 13.59 11.18 2.38
C ASP A 28 13.44 9.82 3.07
N SER A 29 12.21 9.46 3.40
CA SER A 29 11.88 8.23 4.11
C SER A 29 10.99 7.33 3.27
N HIS A 30 11.36 6.06 3.11
CA HIS A 30 10.48 5.00 2.65
C HIS A 30 9.99 4.23 3.88
N TYR A 31 8.77 4.50 4.34
CA TYR A 31 8.23 3.84 5.52
C TYR A 31 7.44 2.58 5.15
N TRP A 32 8.04 1.42 5.37
CA TRP A 32 7.44 0.10 5.13
C TRP A 32 7.20 -0.72 6.42
N GLY A 33 7.23 -0.08 7.57
CA GLY A 33 6.86 -0.71 8.83
C GLY A 33 5.42 -1.24 8.77
N THR A 34 4.48 -0.44 8.31
CA THR A 34 3.18 -0.91 7.82
C THR A 34 3.39 -1.65 6.50
N TRP A 35 2.69 -2.72 6.28
CA TRP A 35 2.77 -3.67 5.19
C TRP A 35 3.96 -4.66 5.32
N TRP A 36 5.19 -4.29 4.99
CA TRP A 36 6.32 -5.24 5.02
C TRP A 36 6.68 -5.67 6.43
N GLY A 37 6.69 -4.75 7.38
CA GLY A 37 6.99 -5.01 8.78
C GLY A 37 5.80 -5.49 9.60
N LEU A 38 4.59 -5.56 9.02
CA LEU A 38 3.34 -5.92 9.73
C LEU A 38 3.06 -5.09 10.98
N ALA A 39 3.62 -3.87 11.06
CA ALA A 39 3.29 -2.93 12.12
C ALA A 39 1.82 -2.47 12.00
N ASP A 40 1.22 -2.06 13.11
CA ASP A 40 -0.10 -1.44 13.10
C ASP A 40 -0.10 -0.17 12.24
N ILE A 41 -1.23 0.13 11.65
CA ILE A 41 -1.37 1.31 10.78
C ILE A 41 -1.06 2.58 11.58
N GLU A 42 -1.44 2.62 12.84
CA GLU A 42 -1.25 3.74 13.77
C GLU A 42 0.21 3.93 14.20
N ALA A 43 1.08 2.94 13.99
CA ALA A 43 2.51 3.05 14.32
C ALA A 43 3.21 4.20 13.59
N VAL A 44 2.63 4.67 12.48
CA VAL A 44 3.12 5.84 11.73
C VAL A 44 3.19 7.11 12.60
N GLN A 45 2.38 7.22 13.66
CA GLN A 45 2.40 8.38 14.58
C GLN A 45 3.79 8.64 15.16
N ASN A 46 4.55 7.59 15.43
CA ASN A 46 5.89 7.69 16.00
C ASN A 46 7.01 7.41 14.99
N ARG A 47 6.66 7.32 13.68
CA ARG A 47 7.58 6.90 12.64
C ARG A 47 7.47 7.72 11.36
N THR A 48 7.23 9.01 11.53
CA THR A 48 7.10 9.96 10.43
C THR A 48 8.42 10.67 10.18
N GLY A 49 8.95 10.57 8.97
CA GLY A 49 10.13 11.31 8.51
C GLY A 49 9.79 12.75 8.10
N ARG A 50 10.82 13.53 7.81
CA ARG A 50 10.67 14.93 7.35
C ARG A 50 10.03 15.02 5.96
N PHE A 51 10.27 14.04 5.11
CA PHE A 51 9.64 13.84 3.80
C PHE A 51 9.45 12.35 3.60
N VAL A 52 8.22 11.88 3.55
CA VAL A 52 7.93 10.46 3.34
C VAL A 52 7.60 10.25 1.88
N SER A 53 8.57 9.74 1.12
CA SER A 53 8.50 9.57 -0.33
C SER A 53 7.94 8.22 -0.76
N GLU A 54 7.75 7.29 0.20
CA GLU A 54 7.13 6.00 -0.09
C GLU A 54 6.51 5.36 1.16
N TYR A 55 5.29 4.89 1.03
CA TYR A 55 4.55 4.04 1.98
C TYR A 55 3.34 3.44 1.27
N GLY A 56 2.79 2.34 1.76
CA GLY A 56 1.64 1.75 1.09
C GLY A 56 0.96 0.61 1.83
N MET A 57 -0.23 0.29 1.35
CA MET A 57 -1.03 -0.87 1.74
C MET A 57 -1.62 -1.49 0.48
N GLN A 58 -1.59 -2.82 0.36
CA GLN A 58 -2.22 -3.50 -0.77
C GLN A 58 -3.74 -3.58 -0.64
N ALA A 59 -4.39 -3.73 -1.80
CA ALA A 59 -5.77 -4.18 -1.93
C ALA A 59 -5.95 -4.99 -3.22
N MET A 60 -7.04 -5.72 -3.30
CA MET A 60 -7.48 -6.32 -4.56
C MET A 60 -7.77 -5.24 -5.61
N PRO A 61 -7.60 -5.54 -6.91
CA PRO A 61 -8.14 -4.71 -7.97
C PRO A 61 -9.67 -4.67 -7.88
N ASN A 62 -10.31 -3.75 -8.58
CA ASN A 62 -11.78 -3.71 -8.63
C ASN A 62 -12.35 -5.05 -9.11
N TYR A 63 -13.50 -5.44 -8.58
CA TYR A 63 -14.11 -6.73 -8.95
C TYR A 63 -14.37 -6.87 -10.45
N SER A 64 -14.64 -5.76 -11.14
CA SER A 64 -14.75 -5.71 -12.61
C SER A 64 -13.45 -6.13 -13.31
N THR A 65 -12.30 -5.77 -12.77
CA THR A 65 -10.97 -6.19 -13.23
C THR A 65 -10.75 -7.67 -12.93
N THR A 66 -11.07 -8.12 -11.72
CA THR A 66 -10.98 -9.53 -11.36
C THR A 66 -11.77 -10.42 -12.35
N LYS A 67 -12.98 -10.01 -12.72
CA LYS A 67 -13.78 -10.73 -13.72
C LYS A 67 -13.15 -10.79 -15.11
N LYS A 68 -12.31 -9.83 -15.47
CA LYS A 68 -11.62 -9.83 -16.78
C LYS A 68 -10.41 -10.74 -16.83
N ILE A 69 -9.80 -11.01 -15.68
CA ILE A 69 -8.57 -11.82 -15.59
C ILE A 69 -8.81 -13.24 -15.10
N THR A 70 -10.05 -13.61 -14.76
CA THR A 70 -10.42 -14.93 -14.24
C THR A 70 -11.60 -15.50 -15.00
N LEU A 71 -11.57 -16.80 -15.23
CA LEU A 71 -12.78 -17.58 -15.53
C LEU A 71 -13.62 -17.72 -14.25
N GLU A 72 -14.85 -18.22 -14.38
CA GLU A 72 -15.75 -18.33 -13.23
C GLU A 72 -15.25 -19.31 -12.18
N GLU A 73 -14.69 -20.42 -12.62
CA GLU A 73 -14.06 -21.46 -11.80
C GLU A 73 -12.83 -20.96 -11.03
N ASP A 74 -12.14 -19.93 -11.54
CA ASP A 74 -10.96 -19.33 -10.88
C ASP A 74 -11.31 -18.23 -9.87
N ARG A 75 -12.62 -17.83 -9.80
CA ARG A 75 -13.04 -16.72 -8.91
C ARG A 75 -13.22 -17.17 -7.47
N HIS A 76 -12.20 -17.82 -6.94
CA HIS A 76 -12.12 -18.14 -5.51
C HIS A 76 -10.75 -17.70 -4.97
N LEU A 77 -10.72 -17.33 -3.69
CA LEU A 77 -9.47 -16.92 -3.04
C LEU A 77 -8.46 -18.08 -3.12
N TYR A 78 -7.22 -17.72 -3.44
CA TYR A 78 -6.10 -18.67 -3.60
C TYR A 78 -6.13 -19.53 -4.87
N SER A 79 -6.99 -19.27 -5.85
CA SER A 79 -6.83 -19.85 -7.17
C SER A 79 -5.44 -19.51 -7.73
N ASP A 80 -4.90 -20.37 -8.55
CA ASP A 80 -3.55 -20.15 -9.13
C ASP A 80 -3.52 -18.90 -10.01
N VAL A 81 -4.63 -18.56 -10.65
CA VAL A 81 -4.79 -17.34 -11.41
C VAL A 81 -4.70 -16.12 -10.48
N LEU A 82 -5.44 -16.07 -9.36
CA LEU A 82 -5.36 -14.94 -8.43
C LEU A 82 -4.00 -14.86 -7.73
N LYS A 83 -3.35 -15.98 -7.45
CA LYS A 83 -1.96 -15.98 -6.94
C LYS A 83 -0.99 -15.37 -7.94
N ALA A 84 -1.12 -15.74 -9.24
CA ALA A 84 -0.30 -15.16 -10.30
C ALA A 84 -0.55 -13.65 -10.46
N HIS A 85 -1.76 -13.17 -10.17
CA HIS A 85 -2.13 -11.76 -10.14
C HIS A 85 -1.97 -11.10 -8.75
N GLN A 86 -0.98 -11.53 -7.96
CA GLN A 86 -0.58 -10.90 -6.68
C GLN A 86 0.86 -10.39 -6.81
N LYS A 87 1.04 -9.07 -6.68
CA LYS A 87 2.34 -8.41 -6.89
C LYS A 87 3.40 -8.76 -5.83
N ALA A 88 2.98 -9.16 -4.63
CA ALA A 88 3.87 -9.63 -3.57
C ALA A 88 3.63 -11.11 -3.29
N GLY A 89 4.67 -11.96 -3.33
CA GLY A 89 4.53 -13.41 -3.17
C GLY A 89 3.77 -13.85 -1.90
N ASN A 90 3.86 -13.09 -0.81
CA ASN A 90 3.13 -13.32 0.45
C ASN A 90 1.99 -12.30 0.68
N GLY A 91 1.54 -11.58 -0.35
CA GLY A 91 0.60 -10.48 -0.22
C GLY A 91 -0.75 -10.88 0.37
N PHE A 92 -1.31 -12.03 -0.01
CA PHE A 92 -2.55 -12.52 0.58
C PHE A 92 -2.43 -12.84 2.06
N LEU A 93 -1.30 -13.40 2.51
CA LEU A 93 -1.07 -13.67 3.93
C LEU A 93 -1.02 -12.36 4.73
N LYS A 94 -0.37 -11.33 4.20
CA LYS A 94 -0.32 -10.01 4.83
C LYS A 94 -1.68 -9.34 4.85
N LEU A 95 -2.42 -9.35 3.74
CA LEU A 95 -3.79 -8.82 3.70
C LEU A 95 -4.68 -9.49 4.75
N ASN A 96 -4.63 -10.81 4.85
CA ASN A 96 -5.42 -11.55 5.83
C ASN A 96 -5.03 -11.18 7.27
N SER A 97 -3.72 -11.03 7.55
CA SER A 97 -3.24 -10.59 8.86
C SER A 97 -3.82 -9.23 9.25
N TYR A 98 -3.81 -8.27 8.32
CA TYR A 98 -4.41 -6.96 8.56
C TYR A 98 -5.93 -7.00 8.65
N LEU A 99 -6.61 -7.75 7.78
CA LEU A 99 -8.06 -7.93 7.86
C LEU A 99 -8.47 -8.50 9.21
N HIS A 100 -7.75 -9.52 9.70
CA HIS A 100 -7.99 -10.12 11.01
C HIS A 100 -7.78 -9.13 12.16
N ARG A 101 -6.84 -8.21 12.03
CA ARG A 101 -6.51 -7.22 13.05
C ARG A 101 -7.50 -6.06 13.11
N TYR A 102 -8.03 -5.63 11.96
CA TYR A 102 -8.83 -4.41 11.84
C TYR A 102 -10.34 -4.65 11.65
N PHE A 103 -10.73 -5.87 11.30
CA PHE A 103 -12.15 -6.22 11.13
C PHE A 103 -12.52 -7.40 12.04
N LYS A 104 -13.74 -7.36 12.58
CA LYS A 104 -14.31 -8.46 13.35
C LYS A 104 -14.75 -9.60 12.41
N ASP A 105 -14.80 -10.82 12.95
CA ASP A 105 -15.32 -12.02 12.26
C ASP A 105 -14.61 -12.44 10.97
N THR A 106 -13.30 -12.23 10.92
CA THR A 106 -12.47 -12.64 9.78
C THR A 106 -11.93 -14.07 9.88
N THR A 107 -12.43 -14.87 10.81
CA THR A 107 -11.95 -16.24 11.07
C THR A 107 -12.04 -17.16 9.86
N ASN A 108 -12.98 -16.92 8.95
CA ASN A 108 -13.23 -17.72 7.76
C ASN A 108 -12.99 -16.97 6.45
N VAL A 109 -11.95 -16.14 6.39
CA VAL A 109 -11.59 -15.40 5.16
C VAL A 109 -11.54 -16.29 3.91
N LYS A 110 -11.13 -17.55 4.06
CA LYS A 110 -11.04 -18.52 2.95
C LYS A 110 -12.40 -18.84 2.30
N THR A 111 -13.49 -18.66 3.03
CA THR A 111 -14.86 -18.93 2.53
C THR A 111 -15.52 -17.70 1.92
N TRP A 112 -14.89 -16.55 1.98
CA TRP A 112 -15.44 -15.31 1.43
C TRP A 112 -15.44 -15.33 -0.08
N SER A 113 -16.46 -14.71 -0.66
CA SER A 113 -16.43 -14.43 -2.09
C SER A 113 -15.28 -13.48 -2.43
N VAL A 114 -14.72 -13.63 -3.62
CA VAL A 114 -13.70 -12.69 -4.10
C VAL A 114 -14.22 -11.24 -4.13
N LYS A 115 -15.54 -11.07 -4.34
CA LYS A 115 -16.20 -9.77 -4.31
C LYS A 115 -16.13 -9.13 -2.91
N ASP A 116 -16.48 -9.87 -1.88
CA ASP A 116 -16.44 -9.39 -0.49
C ASP A 116 -15.01 -9.13 -0.02
N TYR A 117 -14.08 -10.01 -0.40
CA TYR A 117 -12.67 -9.84 -0.13
C TYR A 117 -12.10 -8.59 -0.81
N THR A 118 -12.51 -8.34 -2.07
CA THR A 118 -12.15 -7.10 -2.78
C THR A 118 -12.63 -5.87 -2.01
N TYR A 119 -13.88 -5.87 -1.59
CA TYR A 119 -14.46 -4.75 -0.84
C TYR A 119 -13.69 -4.48 0.46
N LEU A 120 -13.48 -5.51 1.27
CA LEU A 120 -12.82 -5.35 2.57
C LEU A 120 -11.35 -4.97 2.46
N THR A 121 -10.62 -5.53 1.49
CA THR A 121 -9.22 -5.13 1.27
C THR A 121 -9.11 -3.68 0.79
N GLN A 122 -10.06 -3.21 -0.01
CA GLN A 122 -10.11 -1.80 -0.42
C GLN A 122 -10.50 -0.86 0.73
N CYS A 123 -11.41 -1.27 1.62
CA CYS A 123 -11.70 -0.54 2.86
C CYS A 123 -10.49 -0.46 3.77
N LEU A 124 -9.74 -1.56 3.92
CA LEU A 124 -8.49 -1.59 4.67
C LEU A 124 -7.44 -0.62 4.08
N GLN A 125 -7.27 -0.66 2.77
CA GLN A 125 -6.35 0.24 2.06
C GLN A 125 -6.75 1.71 2.27
N HIS A 126 -8.05 2.04 2.13
CA HIS A 126 -8.57 3.38 2.39
C HIS A 126 -8.28 3.82 3.83
N TYR A 127 -8.60 2.98 4.81
CA TYR A 127 -8.33 3.27 6.22
C TYR A 127 -6.84 3.55 6.47
N SER A 128 -5.97 2.72 5.89
CA SER A 128 -4.52 2.89 6.00
C SER A 128 -4.05 4.23 5.45
N PHE A 129 -4.40 4.57 4.21
CA PHE A 129 -3.98 5.83 3.60
C PHE A 129 -4.57 7.05 4.31
N LYS A 130 -5.85 6.99 4.69
CA LYS A 130 -6.48 8.07 5.46
C LYS A 130 -5.71 8.37 6.75
N ASN A 131 -5.36 7.35 7.53
CA ASN A 131 -4.62 7.51 8.78
C ASN A 131 -3.20 8.03 8.52
N ILE A 132 -2.47 7.41 7.61
CA ILE A 132 -1.07 7.79 7.33
C ILE A 132 -0.99 9.23 6.82
N ILE A 133 -1.80 9.61 5.85
CA ILE A 133 -1.85 10.98 5.32
C ILE A 133 -2.25 11.98 6.42
N GLY A 134 -3.25 11.63 7.23
CA GLY A 134 -3.69 12.45 8.36
C GLY A 134 -2.58 12.71 9.36
N VAL A 135 -1.82 11.68 9.72
CA VAL A 135 -0.65 11.80 10.61
C VAL A 135 0.44 12.65 9.98
N HIS A 136 0.78 12.42 8.71
CA HIS A 136 1.81 13.21 8.03
C HIS A 136 1.44 14.70 8.01
N ARG A 137 0.20 15.03 7.67
CA ARG A 137 -0.30 16.41 7.66
C ARG A 137 -0.33 17.04 9.06
N SER A 138 -0.71 16.30 10.09
CA SER A 138 -0.73 16.80 11.46
C SER A 138 0.65 17.13 12.02
N LYS A 139 1.71 16.64 11.38
CA LYS A 139 3.10 16.88 11.80
C LYS A 139 3.77 18.03 11.04
N GLU A 140 3.05 18.78 10.24
CA GLU A 140 3.57 20.00 9.64
C GLU A 140 3.95 21.02 10.75
N PRO A 141 5.09 21.73 10.68
CA PRO A 141 6.06 21.78 9.58
C PRO A 141 7.19 20.74 9.66
N TYR A 142 7.14 19.76 10.56
CA TYR A 142 8.18 18.73 10.62
C TYR A 142 8.14 17.84 9.38
N ASN A 143 6.99 17.26 9.05
CA ASN A 143 6.77 16.56 7.79
C ASN A 143 6.28 17.54 6.74
N MET A 144 7.04 17.68 5.66
CA MET A 144 6.75 18.60 4.55
C MET A 144 6.46 17.90 3.23
N GLY A 145 6.27 16.58 3.25
CA GLY A 145 5.92 15.85 2.05
C GLY A 145 5.48 14.41 2.31
N THR A 146 4.48 14.00 1.54
CA THR A 146 3.92 12.65 1.59
C THR A 146 3.61 12.16 0.17
N LEU A 147 4.29 11.09 -0.26
CA LEU A 147 4.11 10.45 -1.56
C LEU A 147 3.79 8.98 -1.31
N LEU A 148 2.67 8.54 -1.86
CA LEU A 148 2.23 7.16 -1.67
C LEU A 148 2.84 6.21 -2.70
N TRP A 149 3.06 4.98 -2.32
CA TRP A 149 3.29 3.86 -3.20
C TRP A 149 2.03 2.99 -3.24
N GLN A 150 1.27 2.94 -4.37
CA GLN A 150 1.60 3.58 -5.63
C GLN A 150 0.33 4.11 -6.32
N LEU A 151 0.49 4.97 -7.33
CA LEU A 151 -0.65 5.56 -8.02
C LEU A 151 -1.43 4.53 -8.84
N ASN A 152 -0.75 3.75 -9.69
CA ASN A 152 -1.35 2.84 -10.68
C ASN A 152 -0.50 1.60 -10.90
N ASP A 153 -1.02 0.65 -11.67
CA ASP A 153 -0.35 -0.57 -12.07
C ASP A 153 -0.05 -0.61 -13.57
N CYS A 154 0.96 -1.42 -13.96
CA CYS A 154 1.31 -1.73 -15.35
C CYS A 154 0.68 -3.03 -15.87
N TRP A 155 -0.04 -3.75 -15.00
CA TRP A 155 -0.81 -4.97 -15.32
C TRP A 155 -1.91 -5.17 -14.26
N PRO A 156 -2.98 -5.94 -14.56
CA PRO A 156 -4.08 -6.12 -13.60
C PRO A 156 -3.65 -7.05 -12.46
N VAL A 157 -3.60 -6.52 -11.23
CA VAL A 157 -2.97 -7.21 -10.12
C VAL A 157 -3.46 -6.69 -8.76
N ALA A 158 -3.45 -7.53 -7.73
CA ALA A 158 -3.54 -7.08 -6.35
C ALA A 158 -2.22 -6.40 -5.95
N SER A 159 -2.29 -5.14 -5.57
CA SER A 159 -1.12 -4.29 -5.37
C SER A 159 -1.40 -3.11 -4.44
N TRP A 160 -0.40 -2.23 -4.29
CA TRP A 160 -0.51 -0.99 -3.51
C TRP A 160 -1.17 0.16 -4.26
N SER A 161 -1.51 -0.02 -5.56
CA SER A 161 -2.10 1.03 -6.37
C SER A 161 -3.43 1.52 -5.82
N ILE A 162 -3.70 2.83 -5.95
CA ILE A 162 -4.97 3.45 -5.59
C ILE A 162 -5.91 3.61 -6.79
N THR A 163 -5.42 3.35 -7.99
CA THR A 163 -6.22 3.24 -9.22
C THR A 163 -6.04 1.87 -9.85
N ASP A 164 -7.10 1.35 -10.44
CA ASP A 164 -7.11 0.06 -11.10
C ASP A 164 -6.41 0.13 -12.48
N TYR A 165 -5.93 -1.01 -12.95
CA TYR A 165 -5.28 -1.13 -14.25
C TYR A 165 -6.20 -0.76 -15.42
N TYR A 166 -7.40 -1.36 -15.47
CA TYR A 166 -8.34 -1.07 -16.55
C TYR A 166 -9.05 0.25 -16.34
N ASN A 167 -8.94 1.13 -17.34
CA ASN A 167 -9.55 2.47 -17.37
C ASN A 167 -9.16 3.39 -16.20
N ARG A 168 -8.12 3.04 -15.45
CA ARG A 168 -7.64 3.81 -14.27
C ARG A 168 -8.77 4.15 -13.29
N GLN A 169 -9.72 3.23 -13.11
CA GLN A 169 -10.82 3.44 -12.19
C GLN A 169 -10.30 3.54 -10.75
N PRO A 170 -10.76 4.51 -9.97
CA PRO A 170 -10.32 4.65 -8.59
C PRO A 170 -10.72 3.43 -7.75
N LYS A 171 -9.83 3.03 -6.85
CA LYS A 171 -10.16 2.16 -5.73
C LYS A 171 -10.62 3.01 -4.54
N ALA A 172 -11.11 2.37 -3.46
CA ALA A 172 -11.58 3.10 -2.29
C ALA A 172 -10.53 4.06 -1.70
N ALA A 173 -9.25 3.71 -1.73
CA ALA A 173 -8.16 4.54 -1.22
C ALA A 173 -7.96 5.86 -1.97
N TRP A 174 -8.36 5.96 -3.23
CA TRP A 174 -8.31 7.21 -3.99
C TRP A 174 -9.06 8.34 -3.27
N TYR A 175 -10.16 8.02 -2.62
CA TYR A 175 -10.99 9.00 -1.93
C TYR A 175 -10.45 9.42 -0.55
N ALA A 176 -9.39 8.78 -0.07
CA ALA A 176 -8.72 9.18 1.17
C ALA A 176 -7.91 10.46 0.99
#